data_8edc05d402f80b4fbe8236f1df87c721
#
_entry.id   8edc05d402f80b4fbe8236f1df87c721
#
_cell.length_a   1.000
_cell.length_b   1.000
_cell.length_c   1.000
_cell.angle_alpha   90.00
_cell.angle_beta   90.00
_cell.angle_gamma   90.00
#
_symmetry.space_group_name_H-M   'P 1'
#
loop_
_entity.id
_entity.type
_entity.pdbx_description
1 polymer ?
#
loop_
_entity_poly.entity_id
_entity_poly.type
_entity_poly.pdbx_seq_one_letter_code
_entity_poly.pdbx_strand_id
1 'polypeptide(L)'
;TNGATMSGAEFVREKLADVGLITLIHPHHGPVNLYMASRFASPKQRLALSAEHPTCAWPGCNAPAEDSQIHHLIRFQDGGPTNMANMVPLCAYHNAVNDDDPRHPTGRGRLDRIDGRVHYLPPWAGPPVPIPSPAHPPRSSSPPGGSASTGPPDPPPG
;
A
#
# COMPACT_ATOMS: atom_id res chain seq x y z
N THR A 1 -4.36 -14.32 -6.82
CA THR A 1 -4.84 -13.68 -5.58
C THR A 1 -6.00 -12.76 -5.91
N ASN A 2 -7.19 -13.03 -5.37
CA ASN A 2 -8.43 -12.30 -5.68
C ASN A 2 -8.65 -11.05 -4.79
N GLY A 3 -7.69 -10.71 -3.94
CA GLY A 3 -7.79 -9.56 -3.04
C GLY A 3 -8.87 -9.66 -1.95
N ALA A 4 -9.39 -10.86 -1.70
CA ALA A 4 -10.36 -11.06 -0.63
C ALA A 4 -9.72 -10.76 0.73
N THR A 5 -10.41 -9.99 1.55
CA THR A 5 -10.01 -9.68 2.93
C THR A 5 -10.95 -10.40 3.90
N MET A 6 -10.39 -10.92 4.98
CA MET A 6 -11.16 -11.51 6.08
C MET A 6 -10.65 -10.94 7.41
N SER A 7 -11.49 -10.95 8.43
CA SER A 7 -11.03 -10.56 9.78
C SER A 7 -10.13 -11.65 10.37
N GLY A 8 -9.23 -11.27 11.28
CA GLY A 8 -8.40 -12.24 11.99
C GLY A 8 -9.21 -13.29 12.75
N ALA A 9 -10.41 -12.95 13.20
CA ALA A 9 -11.32 -13.87 13.88
C ALA A 9 -11.96 -14.88 12.93
N GLU A 10 -12.32 -14.48 11.72
CA GLU A 10 -12.80 -15.38 10.66
C GLU A 10 -11.71 -16.34 10.24
N PHE A 11 -10.50 -15.82 10.08
CA PHE A 11 -9.32 -16.60 9.73
C PHE A 11 -9.06 -17.74 10.74
N VAL A 12 -9.04 -17.44 12.03
CA VAL A 12 -8.85 -18.46 13.11
C VAL A 12 -9.99 -19.48 13.13
N ARG A 13 -11.21 -19.05 12.79
CA ARG A 13 -12.40 -19.91 12.83
C ARG A 13 -12.48 -20.87 11.65
N GLU A 14 -12.03 -20.45 10.48
CA GLU A 14 -12.12 -21.25 9.26
C GLU A 14 -10.99 -22.29 9.08
N LYS A 15 -10.10 -22.43 10.06
CA LYS A 15 -8.93 -23.32 9.98
C LYS A 15 -8.24 -23.18 8.62
N LEU A 16 -7.23 -22.37 8.56
CA LEU A 16 -6.39 -22.25 7.38
C LEU A 16 -6.17 -23.62 6.74
N ALA A 17 -6.57 -23.76 5.49
CA ALA A 17 -6.09 -24.83 4.66
C ALA A 17 -4.55 -24.84 4.72
N ASP A 18 -3.92 -26.00 4.65
CA ASP A 18 -2.49 -26.24 4.89
C ASP A 18 -1.51 -25.38 4.07
N VAL A 19 -2.00 -24.49 3.21
CA VAL A 19 -1.22 -23.59 2.35
C VAL A 19 -1.89 -22.22 2.30
N GLY A 20 -1.84 -21.48 3.39
CA GLY A 20 -2.29 -20.08 3.43
C GLY A 20 -1.14 -19.11 3.74
N LEU A 21 -0.99 -18.05 2.96
CA LEU A 21 -0.14 -16.92 3.31
C LEU A 21 -0.98 -15.83 3.94
N ILE A 22 -0.63 -15.44 5.16
CA ILE A 22 -1.19 -14.26 5.82
C ILE A 22 -0.17 -13.14 5.75
N THR A 23 -0.57 -12.03 5.17
CA THR A 23 0.16 -10.79 5.27
C THR A 23 -0.54 -9.90 6.29
N LEU A 24 0.13 -9.59 7.39
CA LEU A 24 -0.34 -8.64 8.36
C LEU A 24 -0.03 -7.23 7.88
N ILE A 25 -1.06 -6.42 7.68
CA ILE A 25 -0.92 -5.04 7.28
C ILE A 25 -1.54 -4.17 8.38
N HIS A 26 -0.72 -3.31 8.96
CA HIS A 26 -1.19 -2.38 9.98
C HIS A 26 -1.91 -1.20 9.31
N PRO A 27 -3.12 -0.79 9.76
CA PRO A 27 -3.90 0.26 9.09
C PRO A 27 -3.18 1.61 8.94
N HIS A 28 -2.27 1.92 9.87
CA HIS A 28 -1.53 3.20 9.89
C HIS A 28 -0.05 3.08 9.53
N HIS A 29 0.54 1.88 9.64
CA HIS A 29 1.98 1.67 9.44
C HIS A 29 2.31 0.84 8.20
N GLY A 30 1.30 0.37 7.47
CA GLY A 30 1.50 -0.48 6.30
C GLY A 30 1.93 -1.91 6.65
N PRO A 31 2.64 -2.61 5.75
CA PRO A 31 3.00 -4.00 5.95
C PRO A 31 3.91 -4.19 7.18
N VAL A 32 3.65 -5.26 7.93
CA VAL A 32 4.51 -5.65 9.05
C VAL A 32 5.89 -6.07 8.51
N ASN A 33 6.94 -5.53 9.12
CA ASN A 33 8.30 -5.70 8.63
C ASN A 33 8.81 -7.15 8.68
N LEU A 34 9.33 -7.60 7.55
CA LEU A 34 10.17 -8.78 7.42
C LEU A 34 11.59 -8.28 7.09
N TYR A 35 12.45 -8.18 8.12
CA TYR A 35 13.82 -7.69 7.95
C TYR A 35 14.72 -8.75 7.33
N MET A 36 15.57 -8.33 6.37
CA MET A 36 16.61 -9.16 5.79
C MET A 36 17.91 -8.33 5.65
N ALA A 37 19.03 -8.96 5.96
CA ALA A 37 20.36 -8.36 5.74
C ALA A 37 20.79 -8.36 4.26
N SER A 38 20.03 -9.01 3.39
CA SER A 38 20.30 -9.10 1.95
C SER A 38 19.76 -7.88 1.20
N ARG A 39 20.47 -7.45 0.14
CA ARG A 39 19.98 -6.45 -0.81
C ARG A 39 18.69 -6.90 -1.52
N PHE A 40 18.54 -8.19 -1.78
CA PHE A 40 17.41 -8.71 -2.53
C PHE A 40 16.27 -9.11 -1.60
N ALA A 41 15.05 -8.73 -1.99
CA ALA A 41 13.84 -9.17 -1.31
C ALA A 41 13.72 -10.70 -1.34
N SER A 42 13.44 -11.30 -0.19
CA SER A 42 13.16 -12.74 -0.09
C SER A 42 11.86 -13.11 -0.82
N PRO A 43 11.63 -14.38 -1.15
CA PRO A 43 10.36 -14.83 -1.72
C PRO A 43 9.14 -14.46 -0.86
N LYS A 44 9.28 -14.51 0.48
CA LYS A 44 8.21 -14.12 1.42
C LYS A 44 7.90 -12.63 1.36
N GLN A 45 8.94 -11.78 1.26
CA GLN A 45 8.76 -10.34 1.09
C GLN A 45 8.10 -10.01 -0.26
N ARG A 46 8.54 -10.68 -1.34
CA ARG A 46 7.92 -10.50 -2.67
C ARG A 46 6.44 -10.83 -2.64
N LEU A 47 6.07 -11.95 -2.02
CA LEU A 47 4.68 -12.38 -1.92
C LEU A 47 3.84 -11.40 -1.07
N ALA A 48 4.39 -10.90 0.04
CA ALA A 48 3.72 -9.90 0.87
C ALA A 48 3.53 -8.56 0.13
N LEU A 49 4.54 -8.11 -0.63
CA LEU A 49 4.45 -6.90 -1.47
C LEU A 49 3.45 -7.06 -2.61
N SER A 50 3.35 -8.24 -3.22
CA SER A 50 2.34 -8.53 -4.25
C SER A 50 0.92 -8.57 -3.67
N ALA A 51 0.76 -8.95 -2.41
CA ALA A 51 -0.53 -8.86 -1.72
C ALA A 51 -0.92 -7.41 -1.39
N GLU A 52 0.05 -6.57 -1.05
CA GLU A 52 -0.16 -5.13 -0.86
C GLU A 52 -0.45 -4.41 -2.18
N HIS A 53 0.34 -4.67 -3.21
CA HIS A 53 0.23 -4.11 -4.56
C HIS A 53 0.26 -5.23 -5.59
N PRO A 54 -0.89 -5.73 -6.08
CA PRO A 54 -0.96 -6.80 -7.08
C PRO A 54 -0.39 -6.41 -8.45
N THR A 55 -0.18 -5.13 -8.67
CA THR A 55 0.43 -4.56 -9.87
C THR A 55 1.59 -3.64 -9.50
N CYS A 56 2.37 -3.24 -10.50
CA CYS A 56 3.36 -2.17 -10.37
C CYS A 56 2.76 -0.96 -9.64
N ALA A 57 3.44 -0.48 -8.61
CA ALA A 57 2.94 0.62 -7.76
C ALA A 57 3.00 2.01 -8.41
N TRP A 58 3.39 2.10 -9.70
CA TRP A 58 3.38 3.37 -10.42
C TRP A 58 1.96 3.76 -10.84
N PRO A 59 1.57 5.06 -10.78
CA PRO A 59 0.24 5.51 -11.13
C PRO A 59 -0.22 5.03 -12.52
N GLY A 60 -1.37 4.36 -12.58
CA GLY A 60 -1.97 3.89 -13.82
C GLY A 60 -1.29 2.69 -14.48
N CYS A 61 -0.27 2.09 -13.88
CA CYS A 61 0.39 0.90 -14.40
C CYS A 61 -0.31 -0.39 -13.96
N ASN A 62 -0.57 -1.28 -14.92
CA ASN A 62 -1.24 -2.56 -14.68
C ASN A 62 -0.29 -3.77 -14.85
N ALA A 63 1.04 -3.55 -14.95
CA ALA A 63 2.00 -4.66 -15.03
C ALA A 63 1.92 -5.51 -13.74
N PRO A 64 1.81 -6.86 -13.83
CA PRO A 64 1.70 -7.71 -12.65
C PRO A 64 2.88 -7.55 -11.70
N ALA A 65 2.62 -7.58 -10.38
CA ALA A 65 3.67 -7.49 -9.37
C ALA A 65 4.62 -8.70 -9.39
N GLU A 66 4.13 -9.85 -9.79
CA GLU A 66 4.93 -11.08 -9.95
C GLU A 66 6.03 -10.93 -11.01
N ASP A 67 5.75 -10.16 -12.08
CA ASP A 67 6.71 -9.83 -13.16
C ASP A 67 7.53 -8.57 -12.87
N SER A 68 7.28 -7.94 -11.73
CA SER A 68 7.92 -6.69 -11.34
C SER A 68 9.19 -6.91 -10.53
N GLN A 69 10.06 -5.92 -10.56
CA GLN A 69 11.24 -5.84 -9.68
C GLN A 69 10.81 -5.26 -8.33
N ILE A 70 11.47 -5.69 -7.26
CA ILE A 70 11.26 -5.05 -5.95
C ILE A 70 12.23 -3.88 -5.83
N HIS A 71 11.65 -2.69 -5.80
CA HIS A 71 12.34 -1.42 -5.71
C HIS A 71 12.46 -0.98 -4.24
N HIS A 72 13.62 -0.41 -3.87
CA HIS A 72 13.83 0.24 -2.57
C HIS A 72 13.49 1.72 -2.68
N LEU A 73 12.55 2.21 -1.87
CA LEU A 73 12.17 3.63 -1.84
C LEU A 73 13.35 4.53 -1.44
N ILE A 74 14.09 4.12 -0.41
CA ILE A 74 15.43 4.62 -0.10
C ILE A 74 16.40 3.59 -0.65
N ARG A 75 17.28 3.96 -1.59
CA ARG A 75 18.17 3.02 -2.26
C ARG A 75 19.05 2.26 -1.28
N PHE A 76 19.28 0.99 -1.54
CA PHE A 76 20.11 0.14 -0.69
C PHE A 76 21.54 0.70 -0.53
N GLN A 77 22.11 1.27 -1.58
CA GLN A 77 23.45 1.90 -1.54
C GLN A 77 23.50 3.17 -0.66
N ASP A 78 22.36 3.80 -0.39
CA ASP A 78 22.23 4.97 0.47
C ASP A 78 21.75 4.57 1.89
N GLY A 79 21.86 3.30 2.25
CA GLY A 79 21.52 2.76 3.56
C GLY A 79 20.06 2.35 3.72
N GLY A 80 19.26 2.33 2.64
CA GLY A 80 17.87 1.89 2.69
C GLY A 80 17.76 0.39 3.03
N PRO A 81 16.99 0.02 4.06
CA PRO A 81 16.89 -1.36 4.49
C PRO A 81 16.04 -2.20 3.55
N THR A 82 16.35 -3.49 3.43
CA THR A 82 15.51 -4.47 2.74
C THR A 82 14.40 -4.94 3.67
N ASN A 83 13.39 -4.10 3.85
CA ASN A 83 12.19 -4.39 4.66
C ASN A 83 10.92 -3.91 3.96
N MET A 84 9.77 -4.37 4.45
CA MET A 84 8.47 -4.09 3.84
C MET A 84 8.14 -2.58 3.77
N ALA A 85 8.61 -1.80 4.73
CA ALA A 85 8.35 -0.35 4.78
C ALA A 85 9.14 0.43 3.70
N ASN A 86 10.23 -0.15 3.19
CA ASN A 86 11.13 0.50 2.22
C ASN A 86 11.05 -0.11 0.81
N MET A 87 10.11 -0.99 0.54
CA MET A 87 10.05 -1.71 -0.75
C MET A 87 8.67 -1.63 -1.39
N VAL A 88 8.66 -1.62 -2.73
CA VAL A 88 7.44 -1.67 -3.56
C VAL A 88 7.72 -2.44 -4.85
N PRO A 89 6.72 -3.09 -5.48
CA PRO A 89 6.89 -3.67 -6.81
C PRO A 89 6.84 -2.59 -7.88
N LEU A 90 7.86 -2.52 -8.75
CA LEU A 90 7.89 -1.69 -9.95
C LEU A 90 8.24 -2.54 -11.16
N CYS A 91 7.51 -2.38 -12.27
CA CYS A 91 7.91 -2.98 -13.53
C CYS A 91 9.28 -2.42 -14.00
N ALA A 92 9.95 -3.12 -14.89
CA ALA A 92 11.29 -2.73 -15.33
C ALA A 92 11.38 -1.27 -15.82
N TYR A 93 10.37 -0.80 -16.55
CA TYR A 93 10.32 0.57 -17.03
C TYR A 93 10.19 1.58 -15.88
N HIS A 94 9.22 1.40 -14.99
CA HIS A 94 8.99 2.34 -13.89
C HIS A 94 10.10 2.29 -12.84
N ASN A 95 10.75 1.14 -12.65
CA ASN A 95 11.94 1.04 -11.82
C ASN A 95 13.12 1.86 -12.39
N ALA A 96 13.24 1.92 -13.72
CA ALA A 96 14.30 2.69 -14.37
C ALA A 96 14.08 4.21 -14.40
N VAL A 97 12.80 4.65 -14.35
CA VAL A 97 12.46 6.09 -14.44
C VAL A 97 12.07 6.73 -13.11
N ASN A 98 12.02 5.96 -12.01
CA ASN A 98 11.75 6.48 -10.69
C ASN A 98 12.89 7.39 -10.20
N ASP A 99 12.55 8.61 -9.76
CA ASP A 99 13.52 9.64 -9.35
C ASP A 99 14.01 9.44 -7.90
N ASP A 100 14.61 8.30 -7.61
CA ASP A 100 15.18 8.01 -6.29
C ASP A 100 16.65 8.46 -6.16
N ASP A 101 17.31 8.83 -7.27
CA ASP A 101 18.65 9.42 -7.25
C ASP A 101 18.59 10.94 -7.46
N PRO A 102 18.72 11.75 -6.41
CA PRO A 102 18.67 13.20 -6.53
C PRO A 102 19.82 13.78 -7.38
N ARG A 103 20.90 13.01 -7.63
CA ARG A 103 22.02 13.42 -8.48
C ARG A 103 21.73 13.27 -9.95
N HIS A 104 20.79 12.40 -10.32
CA HIS A 104 20.43 12.07 -11.70
C HIS A 104 18.91 12.00 -11.86
N PRO A 105 18.17 13.13 -11.68
CA PRO A 105 16.72 13.11 -11.77
C PRO A 105 16.25 12.83 -13.19
N THR A 106 15.29 11.94 -13.36
CA THR A 106 14.64 11.62 -14.65
C THR A 106 13.55 12.63 -15.00
N GLY A 107 13.08 13.42 -14.03
CA GLY A 107 11.95 14.34 -14.16
C GLY A 107 10.60 13.62 -14.24
N ARG A 108 10.54 12.37 -13.80
CA ARG A 108 9.33 11.54 -13.80
C ARG A 108 8.65 11.42 -12.44
N GLY A 109 9.26 11.99 -11.40
CA GLY A 109 8.81 11.83 -10.02
C GLY A 109 9.21 10.49 -9.42
N ARG A 110 8.82 10.26 -8.20
CA ARG A 110 9.24 9.08 -7.42
C ARG A 110 8.12 8.53 -6.56
N LEU A 111 8.29 7.32 -6.10
CA LEU A 111 7.46 6.75 -5.05
C LEU A 111 8.09 7.00 -3.68
N ASP A 112 7.22 7.15 -2.68
CA ASP A 112 7.60 7.22 -1.28
C ASP A 112 6.50 6.60 -0.41
N ARG A 113 6.80 6.31 0.86
CA ARG A 113 5.79 5.80 1.79
C ARG A 113 5.51 6.83 2.87
N ILE A 114 4.28 7.36 2.87
CA ILE A 114 3.80 8.36 3.82
C ILE A 114 2.70 7.70 4.66
N ASP A 115 2.84 7.73 5.97
CA ASP A 115 1.89 7.12 6.92
C ASP A 115 1.55 5.66 6.57
N GLY A 116 2.57 4.88 6.21
CA GLY A 116 2.43 3.47 5.87
C GLY A 116 1.85 3.18 4.48
N ARG A 117 1.48 4.19 3.69
CA ARG A 117 0.91 4.06 2.35
C ARG A 117 1.88 4.53 1.27
N VAL A 118 1.88 3.84 0.16
CA VAL A 118 2.68 4.26 -1.00
C VAL A 118 2.02 5.46 -1.68
N HIS A 119 2.83 6.49 -1.96
CA HIS A 119 2.44 7.70 -2.66
C HIS A 119 3.37 7.93 -3.84
N TYR A 120 2.82 8.49 -4.90
CA TYR A 120 3.59 9.07 -5.98
C TYR A 120 3.84 10.55 -5.67
N LEU A 121 5.09 10.96 -5.72
CA LEU A 121 5.54 12.34 -5.59
C LEU A 121 5.88 12.86 -6.98
N PRO A 122 5.06 13.76 -7.54
CA PRO A 122 5.32 14.31 -8.87
C PRO A 122 6.62 15.13 -8.90
N PRO A 123 7.29 15.25 -10.07
CA PRO A 123 8.55 16.00 -10.18
C PRO A 123 8.38 17.50 -10.02
N TRP A 124 7.15 18.00 -10.19
CA TRP A 124 6.77 19.38 -9.85
C TRP A 124 6.26 19.41 -8.40
N ALA A 125 6.28 20.55 -7.77
CA ALA A 125 5.87 20.74 -6.36
C ALA A 125 4.34 20.56 -6.16
N GLY A 126 3.79 19.42 -6.63
CA GLY A 126 2.40 19.01 -6.41
C GLY A 126 2.25 18.17 -5.15
N PRO A 127 1.01 18.00 -4.65
CA PRO A 127 0.75 17.16 -3.50
C PRO A 127 1.07 15.68 -3.81
N PRO A 128 1.51 14.89 -2.80
CA PRO A 128 1.64 13.44 -2.94
C PRO A 128 0.32 12.79 -3.33
N VAL A 129 0.36 11.88 -4.30
CA VAL A 129 -0.82 11.15 -4.79
C VAL A 129 -0.80 9.74 -4.21
N PRO A 130 -1.78 9.34 -3.38
CA PRO A 130 -1.82 8.00 -2.81
C PRO A 130 -2.03 6.95 -3.90
N ILE A 131 -1.27 5.87 -3.85
CA ILE A 131 -1.42 4.73 -4.75
C ILE A 131 -2.48 3.79 -4.17
N PRO A 132 -3.54 3.49 -4.95
CA PRO A 132 -4.55 2.51 -4.53
C PRO A 132 -3.93 1.14 -4.23
N SER A 133 -4.38 0.52 -3.17
CA SER A 133 -3.93 -0.80 -2.75
C SER A 133 -5.09 -1.55 -2.09
N PRO A 134 -5.27 -2.85 -2.34
CA PRO A 134 -6.24 -3.67 -1.60
C PRO A 134 -6.04 -3.62 -0.09
N ALA A 135 -4.79 -3.45 0.34
CA ALA A 135 -4.43 -3.30 1.75
C ALA A 135 -4.90 -1.96 2.36
N HIS A 136 -5.08 -0.96 1.51
CA HIS A 136 -5.49 0.38 1.89
C HIS A 136 -6.58 0.89 0.94
N PRO A 137 -7.80 0.35 1.01
CA PRO A 137 -8.90 0.81 0.16
C PRO A 137 -9.15 2.31 0.40
N PRO A 138 -9.60 3.04 -0.63
CA PRO A 138 -9.98 4.43 -0.46
C PRO A 138 -11.00 4.53 0.67
N ARG A 139 -10.86 5.51 1.54
CA ARG A 139 -11.88 5.76 2.57
C ARG A 139 -13.18 6.03 1.82
N SER A 140 -14.20 5.20 2.06
CA SER A 140 -15.55 5.51 1.61
C SER A 140 -15.89 6.88 2.19
N SER A 141 -16.16 7.87 1.33
CA SER A 141 -16.73 9.12 1.75
C SER A 141 -18.16 8.81 2.23
N SER A 142 -18.29 8.44 3.50
CA SER A 142 -19.60 8.43 4.13
C SER A 142 -20.12 9.85 4.03
N PRO A 143 -21.32 10.08 3.48
CA PRO A 143 -21.93 11.40 3.52
C PRO A 143 -22.00 11.82 4.99
N PRO A 144 -21.79 13.12 5.31
CA PRO A 144 -21.95 13.60 6.68
C PRO A 144 -23.35 13.18 7.16
N GLY A 145 -23.38 12.38 8.21
CA GLY A 145 -24.63 11.84 8.77
C GLY A 145 -25.57 12.98 9.13
N GLY A 146 -26.56 13.18 8.31
CA GLY A 146 -27.72 14.01 8.65
C GLY A 146 -28.59 13.27 9.66
N SER A 147 -28.28 13.36 10.94
CA SER A 147 -29.22 13.01 11.99
C SER A 147 -30.07 14.24 12.33
N ALA A 148 -31.06 14.50 11.50
CA ALA A 148 -32.20 15.29 11.93
C ALA A 148 -33.18 14.32 12.61
N SER A 149 -32.99 14.13 13.90
CA SER A 149 -34.01 13.58 14.76
C SER A 149 -35.08 14.64 14.99
N THR A 150 -36.10 14.65 14.17
CA THR A 150 -37.36 15.31 14.52
C THR A 150 -38.12 14.40 15.46
N GLY A 151 -38.02 14.69 16.75
CA GLY A 151 -38.92 14.11 17.75
C GLY A 151 -40.39 14.49 17.43
N PRO A 152 -41.34 13.66 17.87
CA PRO A 152 -42.77 13.95 17.66
C PRO A 152 -43.14 15.26 18.36
N PRO A 153 -44.10 16.03 17.81
CA PRO A 153 -44.56 17.27 18.41
C PRO A 153 -45.28 16.99 19.74
N ASP A 154 -45.04 17.85 20.72
CA ASP A 154 -45.75 17.80 22.02
C ASP A 154 -47.26 17.94 21.87
N PRO A 155 -48.06 17.26 22.70
CA PRO A 155 -49.53 17.41 22.69
C PRO A 155 -49.92 18.78 23.21
N PRO A 156 -51.06 19.33 22.75
CA PRO A 156 -51.54 20.64 23.17
C PRO A 156 -51.95 20.66 24.64
N PRO A 157 -51.82 21.80 25.35
CA PRO A 157 -52.19 21.94 26.74
C PRO A 157 -53.74 21.86 26.90
N GLY A 158 -54.16 21.06 27.91
CA GLY A 158 -55.57 20.92 28.33
C GLY A 158 -56.06 22.08 29.21
#